data_f49dfb32e1c80df23f64bd8730da2216
#
_entry.id   f49dfb32e1c80df23f64bd8730da2216
#
_cell.length_a   1.000
_cell.length_b   1.000
_cell.length_c   1.000
_cell.angle_alpha   90.00
_cell.angle_beta   90.00
_cell.angle_gamma   90.00
#
_symmetry.space_group_name_H-M   'P 1'
#
loop_
_entity.id
_entity.type
_entity.pdbx_description
1 polymer ?
#
loop_
_entity_poly.entity_id
_entity_poly.type
_entity_poly.pdbx_seq_one_letter_code
_entity_poly.pdbx_strand_id
1 'polypeptide(L)'
;MFICIEVADRKTEEAFIELPVRLYRGNPYWIRPLNDDICKVFDREKNPCFREGGECVRWLLRNEEGEYVGRVAAFVNKKTCGLDKYTVGQMGFFECIDDRQAAFMLFDKCREWLEERGMEAMEGPVNFGERIEWWGLLVDGYDECPVYAMPYTKPYYVRFFEEYGFRDYFKQFTYRTRLVMESLSKIVVWKADRI
;
A
#
# COMPACT_ATOMS: atom_id res chain seq x y z
N MET A 1 19.53 0.91 16.43
CA MET A 1 19.41 -0.37 15.67
C MET A 1 17.92 -0.67 15.46
N PHE A 2 17.54 -1.17 14.28
CA PHE A 2 16.15 -1.59 14.00
C PHE A 2 16.07 -3.12 13.88
N ILE A 3 14.91 -3.68 14.19
CA ILE A 3 14.65 -5.12 14.07
C ILE A 3 13.32 -5.33 13.37
N CYS A 4 13.31 -6.14 12.28
CA CYS A 4 12.08 -6.60 11.64
C CYS A 4 11.46 -7.77 12.42
N ILE A 5 10.18 -7.67 12.72
CA ILE A 5 9.40 -8.67 13.45
C ILE A 5 8.25 -9.10 12.53
N GLU A 6 8.15 -10.39 12.27
CA GLU A 6 7.04 -10.95 11.51
C GLU A 6 5.72 -10.83 12.30
N VAL A 7 4.66 -10.50 11.59
CA VAL A 7 3.31 -10.43 12.16
C VAL A 7 2.73 -11.84 12.19
N ALA A 8 2.75 -12.47 13.36
CA ALA A 8 2.37 -13.87 13.53
C ALA A 8 1.31 -14.11 14.60
N ASP A 9 0.96 -13.10 15.39
CA ASP A 9 -0.01 -13.19 16.48
C ASP A 9 -0.92 -11.97 16.52
N ARG A 10 -1.99 -12.06 17.34
CA ARG A 10 -2.98 -10.99 17.47
C ARG A 10 -2.36 -9.65 17.89
N LYS A 11 -1.36 -9.66 18.77
CA LYS A 11 -0.70 -8.45 19.26
C LYS A 11 0.04 -7.73 18.14
N THR A 12 0.78 -8.46 17.34
CA THR A 12 1.51 -7.92 16.17
C THR A 12 0.56 -7.53 15.04
N GLU A 13 -0.58 -8.22 14.87
CA GLU A 13 -1.63 -7.81 13.93
C GLU A 13 -2.27 -6.47 14.32
N GLU A 14 -2.67 -6.33 15.58
CA GLU A 14 -3.20 -5.06 16.11
C GLU A 14 -2.17 -3.93 15.95
N ALA A 15 -0.91 -4.17 16.25
CA ALA A 15 0.17 -3.19 16.06
C ALA A 15 0.38 -2.82 14.59
N PHE A 16 0.27 -3.78 13.66
CA PHE A 16 0.37 -3.54 12.23
C PHE A 16 -0.75 -2.61 11.73
N ILE A 17 -1.98 -2.77 12.23
CA ILE A 17 -3.13 -1.94 11.87
C ILE A 17 -3.03 -0.55 12.52
N GLU A 18 -2.59 -0.47 13.78
CA GLU A 18 -2.54 0.79 14.54
C GLU A 18 -1.34 1.69 14.20
N LEU A 19 -0.29 1.17 13.58
CA LEU A 19 0.91 1.95 13.27
C LEU A 19 0.61 3.22 12.46
N PRO A 20 -0.18 3.21 11.37
CA PRO A 20 -0.50 4.42 10.62
C PRO A 20 -1.22 5.47 11.46
N VAL A 21 -2.09 5.05 12.38
CA VAL A 21 -2.82 5.98 13.26
C VAL A 21 -1.85 6.85 14.06
N ARG A 22 -0.71 6.27 14.49
CA ARG A 22 0.33 7.02 15.20
C ARG A 22 1.14 7.90 14.25
N LEU A 23 1.53 7.35 13.08
CA LEU A 23 2.34 8.08 12.10
C LEU A 23 1.63 9.29 11.50
N TYR A 24 0.31 9.19 11.31
CA TYR A 24 -0.50 10.27 10.74
C TYR A 24 -1.19 11.14 11.79
N ARG A 25 -0.88 10.97 13.08
CA ARG A 25 -1.48 11.79 14.14
C ARG A 25 -1.30 13.27 13.85
N GLY A 26 -2.42 14.02 13.85
CA GLY A 26 -2.43 15.46 13.58
C GLY A 26 -2.44 15.83 12.09
N ASN A 27 -2.40 14.88 11.18
CA ASN A 27 -2.61 15.16 9.75
C ASN A 27 -4.11 15.30 9.47
N PRO A 28 -4.60 16.49 9.00
CA PRO A 28 -6.02 16.72 8.79
C PRO A 28 -6.59 16.03 7.56
N TYR A 29 -5.75 15.56 6.65
CA TYR A 29 -6.16 14.96 5.38
C TYR A 29 -6.13 13.44 5.40
N TRP A 30 -5.37 12.82 6.31
CA TRP A 30 -5.33 11.38 6.41
C TRP A 30 -6.64 10.82 6.99
N ILE A 31 -7.26 9.92 6.27
CA ILE A 31 -8.46 9.19 6.71
C ILE A 31 -8.04 7.76 7.03
N ARG A 32 -8.32 7.33 8.28
CA ARG A 32 -8.06 5.96 8.69
C ARG A 32 -8.89 4.98 7.86
N PRO A 33 -8.27 4.00 7.18
CA PRO A 33 -9.01 2.91 6.56
C PRO A 33 -9.80 2.11 7.60
N LEU A 34 -10.89 1.47 7.18
CA LEU A 34 -11.62 0.56 8.05
C LEU A 34 -10.74 -0.67 8.36
N ASN A 35 -10.65 -1.02 9.64
CA ASN A 35 -9.84 -2.17 10.05
C ASN A 35 -10.27 -3.46 9.37
N ASP A 36 -11.58 -3.68 9.21
CA ASP A 36 -12.14 -4.87 8.56
C ASP A 36 -11.71 -5.00 7.11
N ASP A 37 -11.58 -3.87 6.38
CA ASP A 37 -11.14 -3.90 4.99
C ASP A 37 -9.66 -4.30 4.89
N ILE A 38 -8.82 -3.76 5.78
CA ILE A 38 -7.41 -4.16 5.86
C ILE A 38 -7.27 -5.63 6.30
N CYS A 39 -8.04 -6.06 7.31
CA CYS A 39 -8.02 -7.43 7.79
C CYS A 39 -8.42 -8.44 6.70
N LYS A 40 -9.41 -8.12 5.86
CA LYS A 40 -9.85 -8.99 4.73
C LYS A 40 -8.71 -9.30 3.76
N VAL A 41 -7.81 -8.35 3.53
CA VAL A 41 -6.66 -8.55 2.62
C VAL A 41 -5.77 -9.71 3.10
N PHE A 42 -5.61 -9.84 4.41
CA PHE A 42 -4.72 -10.83 5.05
C PHE A 42 -5.45 -12.09 5.54
N ASP A 43 -6.77 -12.12 5.39
CA ASP A 43 -7.60 -13.27 5.79
C ASP A 43 -7.55 -14.36 4.72
N ARG A 44 -7.00 -15.52 5.08
CA ARG A 44 -6.81 -16.65 4.16
C ARG A 44 -8.12 -17.23 3.62
N GLU A 45 -9.23 -17.07 4.34
CA GLU A 45 -10.52 -17.55 3.93
C GLU A 45 -11.25 -16.56 3.01
N LYS A 46 -11.07 -15.25 3.27
CA LYS A 46 -11.77 -14.19 2.55
C LYS A 46 -11.06 -13.73 1.30
N ASN A 47 -9.71 -13.63 1.32
CA ASN A 47 -8.97 -13.20 0.16
C ASN A 47 -8.76 -14.35 -0.84
N PRO A 48 -9.32 -14.25 -2.06
CA PRO A 48 -9.24 -15.30 -3.08
C PRO A 48 -7.80 -15.58 -3.54
N CYS A 49 -6.87 -14.63 -3.42
CA CYS A 49 -5.48 -14.84 -3.81
C CYS A 49 -4.82 -16.01 -3.07
N PHE A 50 -5.17 -16.26 -1.82
CA PHE A 50 -4.66 -17.41 -1.06
C PHE A 50 -5.18 -18.74 -1.62
N ARG A 51 -6.46 -18.80 -2.02
CA ARG A 51 -7.04 -20.00 -2.62
C ARG A 51 -6.42 -20.35 -3.96
N GLU A 52 -5.85 -19.37 -4.64
CA GLU A 52 -5.16 -19.50 -5.92
C GLU A 52 -3.66 -19.77 -5.76
N GLY A 53 -3.23 -20.10 -4.56
CA GLY A 53 -1.82 -20.41 -4.23
C GLY A 53 -0.95 -19.20 -4.02
N GLY A 54 -1.56 -18.01 -3.84
CA GLY A 54 -0.82 -16.81 -3.46
C GLY A 54 -0.29 -16.88 -2.04
N GLU A 55 0.79 -16.15 -1.80
CA GLU A 55 1.48 -16.09 -0.51
C GLU A 55 1.58 -14.64 -0.03
N CYS A 56 1.53 -14.46 1.28
CA CYS A 56 1.66 -13.15 1.92
C CYS A 56 2.40 -13.26 3.23
N VAL A 57 3.22 -12.26 3.52
CA VAL A 57 3.88 -12.06 4.81
C VAL A 57 3.84 -10.58 5.19
N ARG A 58 3.85 -10.30 6.49
CA ARG A 58 3.83 -8.95 7.03
C ARG A 58 4.93 -8.77 8.05
N TRP A 59 5.53 -7.58 8.11
CA TRP A 59 6.51 -7.22 9.12
C TRP A 59 6.21 -5.87 9.75
N LEU A 60 6.62 -5.78 11.01
CA LEU A 60 6.76 -4.54 11.77
C LEU A 60 8.24 -4.27 11.97
N LEU A 61 8.64 -3.01 11.89
CA LEU A 61 9.98 -2.56 12.23
C LEU A 61 9.98 -1.95 13.63
N ARG A 62 10.83 -2.44 14.51
CA ARG A 62 10.96 -1.99 15.91
C ARG A 62 12.30 -1.31 16.11
N ASN A 63 12.29 -0.16 16.81
CA ASN A 63 13.48 0.58 17.23
C ASN A 63 14.07 0.04 18.55
N GLU A 64 15.16 0.64 19.02
CA GLU A 64 15.85 0.26 20.27
C GLU A 64 14.98 0.50 21.52
N GLU A 65 14.11 1.50 21.48
CA GLU A 65 13.17 1.83 22.54
C GLU A 65 12.00 0.82 22.63
N GLY A 66 11.94 -0.13 21.69
CA GLY A 66 10.89 -1.15 21.65
C GLY A 66 9.62 -0.68 20.92
N GLU A 67 9.64 0.49 20.28
CA GLU A 67 8.50 1.03 19.54
C GLU A 67 8.46 0.52 18.11
N TYR A 68 7.27 0.27 17.59
CA TYR A 68 7.08 -0.02 16.17
C TYR A 68 7.13 1.28 15.36
N VAL A 69 8.05 1.41 14.44
CA VAL A 69 8.34 2.64 13.66
C VAL A 69 8.13 2.46 12.15
N GLY A 70 7.82 1.26 11.72
CA GLY A 70 7.51 0.95 10.33
C GLY A 70 6.76 -0.36 10.19
N ARG A 71 6.13 -0.55 9.02
CA ARG A 71 5.47 -1.79 8.62
C ARG A 71 5.57 -1.99 7.11
N VAL A 72 5.45 -3.23 6.66
CA VAL A 72 5.35 -3.58 5.25
C VAL A 72 4.75 -4.98 5.11
N ALA A 73 4.18 -5.26 3.95
CA ALA A 73 3.78 -6.59 3.55
C ALA A 73 4.39 -6.94 2.20
N ALA A 74 4.72 -8.23 1.98
CA ALA A 74 5.14 -8.76 0.70
C ALA A 74 4.17 -9.84 0.23
N PHE A 75 4.00 -9.94 -1.09
CA PHE A 75 2.99 -10.81 -1.71
C PHE A 75 3.56 -11.53 -2.93
N VAL A 76 3.12 -12.76 -3.14
CA VAL A 76 3.22 -13.46 -4.42
C VAL A 76 1.80 -13.73 -4.92
N ASN A 77 1.36 -13.00 -5.93
CA ASN A 77 0.07 -13.23 -6.56
C ASN A 77 0.26 -14.12 -7.79
N LYS A 78 -0.14 -15.38 -7.71
CA LYS A 78 0.06 -16.37 -8.78
C LYS A 78 -0.64 -16.02 -10.09
N LYS A 79 -1.67 -15.17 -10.07
CA LYS A 79 -2.32 -14.69 -11.31
C LYS A 79 -1.50 -13.69 -12.10
N THR A 80 -0.68 -12.90 -11.40
CA THR A 80 0.00 -11.75 -12.00
C THR A 80 1.51 -11.87 -12.04
N CYS A 81 2.12 -12.73 -11.22
CA CYS A 81 3.57 -12.81 -11.08
C CYS A 81 4.33 -13.17 -12.36
N GLY A 82 3.69 -13.82 -13.34
CA GLY A 82 4.29 -14.25 -14.60
C GLY A 82 3.74 -13.57 -15.85
N LEU A 83 3.04 -12.45 -15.71
CA LEU A 83 2.46 -11.74 -16.87
C LEU A 83 3.43 -10.81 -17.58
N ASP A 84 4.48 -10.39 -16.91
CA ASP A 84 5.52 -9.51 -17.44
C ASP A 84 6.75 -10.30 -17.94
N LYS A 85 7.72 -9.57 -18.49
CA LYS A 85 9.02 -10.13 -18.91
C LYS A 85 9.77 -10.82 -17.77
N TYR A 86 9.55 -10.34 -16.54
CA TYR A 86 10.15 -10.86 -15.29
C TYR A 86 9.06 -11.46 -14.41
N THR A 87 9.44 -12.41 -13.56
CA THR A 87 8.56 -12.85 -12.47
C THR A 87 8.52 -11.77 -11.41
N VAL A 88 7.34 -11.17 -11.21
CA VAL A 88 7.18 -10.00 -10.37
C VAL A 88 6.52 -10.36 -9.05
N GLY A 89 7.23 -10.10 -7.96
CA GLY A 89 6.67 -10.11 -6.62
C GLY A 89 6.15 -8.73 -6.22
N GLN A 90 5.36 -8.65 -5.19
CA GLN A 90 4.64 -7.45 -4.80
C GLN A 90 4.94 -7.04 -3.36
N MET A 91 4.97 -5.74 -3.09
CA MET A 91 5.00 -5.21 -1.72
C MET A 91 3.94 -4.12 -1.55
N GLY A 92 3.46 -3.95 -0.32
CA GLY A 92 2.47 -2.93 0.00
C GLY A 92 2.31 -2.68 1.50
N PHE A 93 1.31 -1.88 1.85
CA PHE A 93 1.07 -1.47 3.25
C PHE A 93 2.31 -0.87 3.92
N PHE A 94 3.19 -0.29 3.10
CA PHE A 94 4.42 0.35 3.56
C PHE A 94 4.10 1.61 4.35
N GLU A 95 4.58 1.66 5.57
CA GLU A 95 4.56 2.83 6.45
C GLU A 95 5.86 2.89 7.24
N CYS A 96 6.43 4.08 7.39
CA CYS A 96 7.69 4.25 8.08
C CYS A 96 7.84 5.67 8.64
N ILE A 97 8.63 5.83 9.68
CA ILE A 97 9.15 7.15 10.11
C ILE A 97 10.06 7.74 9.02
N ASP A 98 10.34 9.05 9.07
CA ASP A 98 11.28 9.70 8.16
C ASP A 98 12.73 9.31 8.48
N ASP A 99 13.05 8.05 8.24
CA ASP A 99 14.37 7.46 8.40
C ASP A 99 14.66 6.52 7.22
N ARG A 100 15.70 6.85 6.45
CA ARG A 100 16.11 6.09 5.27
C ARG A 100 16.53 4.66 5.60
N GLN A 101 17.24 4.47 6.71
CA GLN A 101 17.71 3.15 7.12
C GLN A 101 16.54 2.25 7.50
N ALA A 102 15.56 2.81 8.22
CA ALA A 102 14.33 2.11 8.57
C ALA A 102 13.55 1.69 7.31
N ALA A 103 13.39 2.59 6.34
CA ALA A 103 12.70 2.29 5.08
C ALA A 103 13.41 1.20 4.28
N PHE A 104 14.76 1.29 4.15
CA PHE A 104 15.55 0.33 3.38
C PHE A 104 15.53 -1.06 4.00
N MET A 105 15.56 -1.16 5.32
CA MET A 105 15.40 -2.48 5.99
C MET A 105 14.06 -3.14 5.67
N LEU A 106 12.98 -2.38 5.57
CA LEU A 106 11.67 -2.91 5.18
C LEU A 106 11.67 -3.37 3.71
N PHE A 107 12.28 -2.59 2.81
CA PHE A 107 12.40 -2.97 1.40
C PHE A 107 13.31 -4.20 1.23
N ASP A 108 14.45 -4.24 1.90
CA ASP A 108 15.35 -5.40 1.89
C ASP A 108 14.63 -6.65 2.35
N LYS A 109 13.82 -6.54 3.41
CA LYS A 109 13.06 -7.68 3.94
C LYS A 109 12.04 -8.21 2.95
N CYS A 110 11.36 -7.32 2.22
CA CYS A 110 10.47 -7.72 1.13
C CYS A 110 11.24 -8.36 -0.02
N ARG A 111 12.36 -7.76 -0.44
CA ARG A 111 13.19 -8.27 -1.52
C ARG A 111 13.72 -9.68 -1.21
N GLU A 112 14.34 -9.89 -0.04
CA GLU A 112 14.84 -11.19 0.41
C GLU A 112 13.75 -12.26 0.33
N TRP A 113 12.59 -11.99 0.90
CA TRP A 113 11.46 -12.93 0.93
C TRP A 113 10.93 -13.25 -0.47
N LEU A 114 10.92 -12.28 -1.39
CA LEU A 114 10.50 -12.45 -2.77
C LEU A 114 11.54 -13.20 -3.60
N GLU A 115 12.84 -12.92 -3.42
CA GLU A 115 13.95 -13.63 -4.08
C GLU A 115 13.96 -15.13 -3.70
N GLU A 116 13.72 -15.47 -2.43
CA GLU A 116 13.55 -16.85 -1.96
C GLU A 116 12.42 -17.60 -2.68
N ARG A 117 11.44 -16.88 -3.26
CA ARG A 117 10.31 -17.41 -4.02
C ARG A 117 10.47 -17.31 -5.54
N GLY A 118 11.68 -16.98 -5.98
CA GLY A 118 12.04 -16.91 -7.38
C GLY A 118 11.49 -15.67 -8.11
N MET A 119 11.15 -14.62 -7.38
CA MET A 119 10.76 -13.36 -8.01
C MET A 119 12.00 -12.57 -8.44
N GLU A 120 12.00 -12.08 -9.67
CA GLU A 120 13.11 -11.35 -10.30
C GLU A 120 12.95 -9.84 -10.17
N ALA A 121 11.74 -9.37 -9.89
CA ALA A 121 11.42 -7.96 -9.70
C ALA A 121 10.42 -7.78 -8.57
N MET A 122 10.41 -6.58 -7.97
CA MET A 122 9.47 -6.18 -6.93
C MET A 122 8.73 -4.93 -7.37
N GLU A 123 7.40 -4.98 -7.38
CA GLU A 123 6.53 -3.84 -7.61
C GLU A 123 5.81 -3.40 -6.33
N GLY A 124 5.52 -2.11 -6.22
CA GLY A 124 4.78 -1.58 -5.07
C GLY A 124 4.82 -0.05 -4.96
N PRO A 125 4.08 0.50 -4.01
CA PRO A 125 3.17 -0.22 -3.10
C PRO A 125 1.88 -0.66 -3.82
N VAL A 126 1.44 -1.88 -3.55
CA VAL A 126 0.20 -2.44 -4.10
C VAL A 126 -0.56 -3.23 -3.03
N ASN A 127 -1.82 -3.57 -3.32
CA ASN A 127 -2.62 -4.46 -2.50
C ASN A 127 -2.39 -5.93 -2.88
N PHE A 128 -2.64 -6.84 -1.95
CA PHE A 128 -2.68 -8.27 -2.23
C PHE A 128 -4.05 -8.67 -2.83
N GLY A 129 -4.19 -8.44 -4.13
CA GLY A 129 -5.43 -8.66 -4.85
C GLY A 129 -5.53 -7.78 -6.09
N GLU A 130 -6.63 -7.06 -6.19
CA GLU A 130 -6.90 -6.17 -7.32
C GLU A 130 -6.23 -4.81 -7.15
N ARG A 131 -5.82 -4.20 -8.26
CA ARG A 131 -5.18 -2.88 -8.29
C ARG A 131 -6.22 -1.74 -8.34
N ILE A 132 -7.25 -1.83 -7.52
CA ILE A 132 -8.30 -0.79 -7.39
C ILE A 132 -8.38 -0.22 -5.98
N GLU A 133 -7.70 -0.85 -5.01
CA GLU A 133 -7.69 -0.46 -3.60
C GLU A 133 -6.26 -0.45 -3.06
N TRP A 134 -5.94 0.54 -2.21
CA TRP A 134 -4.66 0.69 -1.48
C TRP A 134 -3.41 0.39 -2.31
N TRP A 135 -3.32 0.98 -3.49
CA TRP A 135 -2.18 0.82 -4.36
C TRP A 135 -1.65 2.17 -4.88
N GLY A 136 -0.34 2.21 -5.11
CA GLY A 136 0.34 3.41 -5.54
C GLY A 136 0.89 4.26 -4.38
N LEU A 137 1.79 5.13 -4.73
CA LEU A 137 2.40 6.11 -3.86
C LEU A 137 1.81 7.49 -4.18
N LEU A 138 1.31 8.20 -3.16
CA LEU A 138 0.87 9.57 -3.36
C LEU A 138 2.08 10.45 -3.68
N VAL A 139 2.03 11.18 -4.78
CA VAL A 139 3.12 12.05 -5.25
C VAL A 139 2.70 13.51 -5.35
N ASP A 140 1.38 13.77 -5.37
CA ASP A 140 0.80 15.11 -5.42
C ASP A 140 -0.58 15.12 -4.76
N GLY A 141 -1.08 16.29 -4.32
CA GLY A 141 -2.38 16.42 -3.65
C GLY A 141 -2.38 16.04 -2.17
N TYR A 142 -1.27 16.28 -1.45
CA TYR A 142 -1.15 16.00 -0.01
C TYR A 142 -2.06 16.87 0.87
N ASP A 143 -2.67 17.91 0.32
CA ASP A 143 -3.64 18.82 0.93
C ASP A 143 -5.10 18.43 0.65
N GLU A 144 -5.33 17.25 0.11
CA GLU A 144 -6.65 16.69 -0.18
C GLU A 144 -6.85 15.36 0.54
N CYS A 145 -8.09 15.11 1.00
CA CYS A 145 -8.43 13.80 1.54
C CYS A 145 -8.49 12.75 0.42
N PRO A 146 -7.98 11.54 0.64
CA PRO A 146 -8.10 10.47 -0.33
C PRO A 146 -9.57 10.05 -0.49
N VAL A 147 -9.95 9.56 -1.66
CA VAL A 147 -11.22 8.86 -1.83
C VAL A 147 -11.14 7.48 -1.17
N TYR A 148 -12.30 6.86 -0.96
CA TYR A 148 -12.37 5.54 -0.30
C TYR A 148 -11.44 4.52 -0.96
N ALA A 149 -10.73 3.77 -0.12
CA ALA A 149 -9.76 2.75 -0.49
C ALA A 149 -8.54 3.24 -1.32
N MET A 150 -8.32 4.56 -1.43
CA MET A 150 -7.12 5.11 -2.02
C MET A 150 -6.06 5.38 -0.93
N PRO A 151 -4.76 5.16 -1.23
CA PRO A 151 -3.70 5.43 -0.28
C PRO A 151 -3.53 6.93 -0.05
N TYR A 152 -3.18 7.28 1.19
CA TYR A 152 -2.58 8.56 1.53
C TYR A 152 -1.23 8.26 2.16
N THR A 153 -0.16 8.73 1.56
CA THR A 153 1.21 8.40 1.97
C THR A 153 1.99 9.63 2.40
N LYS A 154 3.05 9.44 3.17
CA LYS A 154 3.91 10.56 3.60
C LYS A 154 4.73 11.07 2.40
N PRO A 155 4.93 12.41 2.25
CA PRO A 155 5.68 12.98 1.13
C PRO A 155 7.12 12.43 1.00
N TYR A 156 7.76 12.13 2.12
CA TYR A 156 9.14 11.64 2.13
C TYR A 156 9.27 10.18 1.65
N TYR A 157 8.18 9.42 1.50
CA TYR A 157 8.24 8.06 0.94
C TYR A 157 8.71 8.05 -0.51
N VAL A 158 8.33 9.05 -1.32
CA VAL A 158 8.79 9.17 -2.71
C VAL A 158 10.31 9.07 -2.79
N ARG A 159 11.00 9.87 -1.96
CA ARG A 159 12.47 9.84 -1.88
C ARG A 159 12.99 8.45 -1.53
N PHE A 160 12.41 7.75 -0.57
CA PHE A 160 12.87 6.42 -0.17
C PHE A 160 12.74 5.40 -1.29
N PHE A 161 11.62 5.41 -2.00
CA PHE A 161 11.40 4.52 -3.14
C PHE A 161 12.39 4.80 -4.27
N GLU A 162 12.58 6.06 -4.65
CA GLU A 162 13.51 6.45 -5.70
C GLU A 162 14.97 6.12 -5.35
N GLU A 163 15.40 6.44 -4.13
CA GLU A 163 16.76 6.16 -3.65
C GLU A 163 17.04 4.66 -3.52
N TYR A 164 16.03 3.84 -3.22
CA TYR A 164 16.17 2.39 -3.17
C TYR A 164 16.27 1.77 -4.58
N GLY A 165 15.80 2.45 -5.61
CA GLY A 165 15.90 2.03 -7.00
C GLY A 165 14.58 1.73 -7.69
N PHE A 166 13.44 1.97 -7.03
CA PHE A 166 12.14 1.91 -7.69
C PHE A 166 12.04 2.95 -8.81
N ARG A 167 11.24 2.66 -9.82
CA ARG A 167 10.94 3.55 -10.95
C ARG A 167 9.43 3.61 -11.16
N ASP A 168 8.94 4.74 -11.68
CA ASP A 168 7.55 4.87 -12.06
C ASP A 168 7.16 3.77 -13.06
N TYR A 169 6.15 3.00 -12.70
CA TYR A 169 5.55 2.02 -13.60
C TYR A 169 4.45 2.67 -14.45
N PHE A 170 3.55 3.42 -13.81
CA PHE A 170 2.59 4.30 -14.48
C PHE A 170 2.02 5.32 -13.49
N LYS A 171 1.40 6.39 -14.03
CA LYS A 171 0.77 7.44 -13.24
C LYS A 171 -0.73 7.22 -13.17
N GLN A 172 -1.27 7.28 -11.96
CA GLN A 172 -2.71 7.28 -11.71
C GLN A 172 -3.16 8.66 -11.31
N PHE A 173 -4.30 9.10 -11.86
CA PHE A 173 -4.87 10.40 -11.56
C PHE A 173 -6.25 10.23 -10.92
N THR A 174 -6.48 10.93 -9.80
CA THR A 174 -7.81 11.10 -9.21
C THR A 174 -8.33 12.49 -9.59
N TYR A 175 -9.51 12.53 -10.18
CA TYR A 175 -10.15 13.78 -10.60
C TYR A 175 -11.32 14.10 -9.70
N ARG A 176 -11.47 15.38 -9.34
CA ARG A 176 -12.63 15.91 -8.62
C ARG A 176 -13.30 17.02 -9.43
N THR A 177 -14.62 17.00 -9.50
CA THR A 177 -15.41 18.10 -10.07
C THR A 177 -16.55 18.47 -9.14
N ARG A 178 -16.96 19.73 -9.19
CA ARG A 178 -18.20 20.17 -8.53
C ARG A 178 -19.38 19.68 -9.35
N LEU A 179 -20.40 19.13 -8.68
CA LEU A 179 -21.64 18.70 -9.33
C LEU A 179 -22.60 19.92 -9.48
N VAL A 180 -22.19 20.87 -10.29
CA VAL A 180 -23.03 22.03 -10.70
C VAL A 180 -23.24 21.94 -12.20
N MET A 181 -24.41 22.46 -12.68
CA MET A 181 -24.81 22.33 -14.10
C MET A 181 -23.73 22.84 -15.06
N GLU A 182 -23.04 23.92 -14.69
CA GLU A 182 -21.97 24.53 -15.50
C GLU A 182 -20.74 23.63 -15.65
N SER A 183 -20.51 22.74 -14.70
CA SER A 183 -19.34 21.80 -14.71
C SER A 183 -19.67 20.47 -15.37
N LEU A 184 -20.93 20.15 -15.60
CA LEU A 184 -21.34 18.90 -16.23
C LEU A 184 -21.17 18.99 -17.76
N SER A 185 -20.63 17.93 -18.36
CA SER A 185 -20.58 17.88 -19.81
C SER A 185 -21.99 17.84 -20.41
N LYS A 186 -22.18 18.48 -21.56
CA LYS A 186 -23.47 18.48 -22.30
C LYS A 186 -24.01 17.07 -22.54
N ILE A 187 -23.13 16.07 -22.67
CA ILE A 187 -23.49 14.66 -22.86
C ILE A 187 -24.16 14.09 -21.61
N VAL A 188 -23.65 14.42 -20.41
CA VAL A 188 -24.22 13.95 -19.13
C VAL A 188 -25.60 14.56 -18.92
N VAL A 189 -25.73 15.88 -19.12
CA VAL A 189 -27.02 16.58 -19.03
C VAL A 189 -28.03 15.99 -20.02
N TRP A 190 -27.66 15.85 -21.28
CA TRP A 190 -28.52 15.27 -22.32
C TRP A 190 -28.96 13.83 -22.04
N LYS A 191 -28.10 13.00 -21.42
CA LYS A 191 -28.51 11.63 -21.02
C LYS A 191 -29.45 11.63 -19.82
N ALA A 192 -29.25 12.55 -18.86
CA ALA A 192 -30.13 12.67 -17.69
C ALA A 192 -31.56 13.11 -18.07
N ASP A 193 -31.72 13.98 -19.08
CA ASP A 193 -33.00 14.44 -19.56
C ASP A 193 -33.85 13.37 -20.29
N ARG A 194 -33.29 12.16 -20.50
CA ARG A 194 -33.94 11.05 -21.21
C ARG A 194 -34.34 9.87 -20.33
N ILE A 195 -34.11 9.97 -19.03
CA ILE A 195 -34.52 9.01 -18.01
C ILE A 195 -35.80 9.49 -17.35
#